data_11e52333dc5f47a011249dd3329f5485
#
_entry.id   11e52333dc5f47a011249dd3329f5485
#
_cell.length_a   1.000
_cell.length_b   1.000
_cell.length_c   1.000
_cell.angle_alpha   90.00
_cell.angle_beta   90.00
_cell.angle_gamma   90.00
#
_symmetry.space_group_name_H-M   'P 1'
#
loop_
_entity.id
_entity.type
_entity.pdbx_description
1 polymer ?
#
loop_
_entity_poly.entity_id
_entity_poly.type
_entity_poly.pdbx_seq_one_letter_code
_entity_poly.pdbx_strand_id
1 'polypeptide(L)'
;VTGIAMTLRGIRRDWRTGGLPVIALALSVAVCAVTSVGVFNERVRQAIQSRAAETLGADLVIQSHNAIPPEVAQKALSLGLEVSQQVEFPSMILTRAGTTRLVSVKAVDQHYPLRGSARTAQRPYGDGEVAGMIPGRGEIWAHSRLFSEVEIDVGATVQLGEQAFRAARALILEPDGFSSFFHMAAPRVMMRLSDLPTTGLITPSSRAHYRTQVAGTRQGLTSFSQWLDTYERAGLERRTVKDAQPSIRSALDRASSYLGLASLSVVIVA
;
A
#
# COMPACT_ATOMS: atom_id res chain seq x y z
N VAL A 1 -22.67 -44.12 -41.15
CA VAL A 1 -23.28 -42.80 -41.45
C VAL A 1 -24.70 -42.69 -40.90
N THR A 2 -25.40 -43.77 -40.65
CA THR A 2 -26.81 -43.82 -40.21
C THR A 2 -27.01 -43.47 -38.72
N GLY A 3 -26.02 -43.69 -37.83
CA GLY A 3 -26.15 -43.41 -36.38
C GLY A 3 -26.20 -41.92 -36.04
N ILE A 4 -25.39 -41.09 -36.68
CA ILE A 4 -25.31 -39.64 -36.41
C ILE A 4 -26.59 -38.91 -36.87
N ALA A 5 -27.20 -39.36 -37.98
CA ALA A 5 -28.42 -38.80 -38.48
C ALA A 5 -29.65 -39.15 -37.60
N MET A 6 -29.62 -40.32 -36.93
CA MET A 6 -30.66 -40.70 -35.96
C MET A 6 -30.56 -39.91 -34.65
N THR A 7 -29.34 -39.69 -34.11
CA THR A 7 -29.12 -38.88 -32.92
C THR A 7 -29.48 -37.43 -33.15
N LEU A 8 -29.15 -36.83 -34.29
CA LEU A 8 -29.53 -35.46 -34.65
C LEU A 8 -31.06 -35.28 -34.77
N ARG A 9 -31.77 -36.29 -35.30
CA ARG A 9 -33.25 -36.28 -35.37
C ARG A 9 -33.87 -36.41 -33.96
N GLY A 10 -33.29 -37.23 -33.08
CA GLY A 10 -33.70 -37.33 -31.68
C GLY A 10 -33.57 -36.01 -30.95
N ILE A 11 -32.39 -35.36 -31.02
CA ILE A 11 -32.12 -34.04 -30.43
C ILE A 11 -33.11 -32.97 -30.93
N ARG A 12 -33.39 -32.94 -32.24
CA ARG A 12 -34.33 -31.98 -32.82
C ARG A 12 -35.80 -32.24 -32.38
N ARG A 13 -36.18 -33.48 -32.13
CA ARG A 13 -37.50 -33.84 -31.59
C ARG A 13 -37.62 -33.41 -30.14
N ASP A 14 -36.63 -33.71 -29.31
CA ASP A 14 -36.60 -33.38 -27.88
C ASP A 14 -36.50 -31.87 -27.64
N TRP A 15 -35.91 -31.13 -28.60
CA TRP A 15 -35.94 -29.66 -28.61
C TRP A 15 -37.34 -29.09 -28.76
N ARG A 16 -38.21 -29.79 -29.56
CA ARG A 16 -39.62 -29.36 -29.79
C ARG A 16 -40.58 -29.85 -28.71
N THR A 17 -40.23 -30.84 -27.91
CA THR A 17 -41.06 -31.35 -26.79
C THR A 17 -40.85 -30.57 -25.49
N GLY A 18 -39.95 -29.60 -25.46
CA GLY A 18 -39.76 -28.65 -24.35
C GLY A 18 -38.77 -29.09 -23.28
N GLY A 19 -38.28 -30.33 -23.24
CA GLY A 19 -37.38 -30.83 -22.23
C GLY A 19 -35.94 -30.29 -22.37
N LEU A 20 -35.35 -30.39 -23.56
CA LEU A 20 -33.99 -29.90 -23.85
C LEU A 20 -33.84 -28.38 -23.72
N PRO A 21 -34.76 -27.53 -24.20
CA PRO A 21 -34.62 -26.07 -23.99
C PRO A 21 -34.67 -25.65 -22.52
N VAL A 22 -35.46 -26.33 -21.69
CA VAL A 22 -35.51 -26.04 -20.25
C VAL A 22 -34.20 -26.37 -19.58
N ILE A 23 -33.61 -27.53 -19.89
CA ILE A 23 -32.27 -27.93 -19.38
C ILE A 23 -31.19 -26.97 -19.88
N ALA A 24 -31.21 -26.62 -21.18
CA ALA A 24 -30.25 -25.68 -21.74
C ALA A 24 -30.37 -24.28 -21.11
N LEU A 25 -31.59 -23.83 -20.84
CA LEU A 25 -31.85 -22.55 -20.16
C LEU A 25 -31.33 -22.61 -18.71
N ALA A 26 -31.68 -23.68 -17.98
CA ALA A 26 -31.19 -23.87 -16.59
C ALA A 26 -29.68 -23.91 -16.51
N LEU A 27 -29.02 -24.64 -17.41
CA LEU A 27 -27.56 -24.70 -17.48
C LEU A 27 -26.95 -23.35 -17.84
N SER A 28 -27.55 -22.61 -18.79
CA SER A 28 -27.11 -21.28 -19.17
C SER A 28 -27.21 -20.30 -17.99
N VAL A 29 -28.32 -20.33 -17.26
CA VAL A 29 -28.48 -19.49 -16.05
C VAL A 29 -27.49 -19.88 -14.98
N ALA A 30 -27.24 -21.17 -14.74
CA ALA A 30 -26.26 -21.65 -13.78
C ALA A 30 -24.83 -21.19 -14.15
N VAL A 31 -24.42 -21.34 -15.41
CA VAL A 31 -23.11 -20.87 -15.90
C VAL A 31 -22.99 -19.35 -15.79
N CYS A 32 -24.02 -18.60 -16.18
CA CYS A 32 -24.04 -17.14 -16.03
C CYS A 32 -23.91 -16.71 -14.57
N ALA A 33 -24.62 -17.37 -13.65
CA ALA A 33 -24.56 -17.05 -12.22
C ALA A 33 -23.14 -17.30 -11.66
N VAL A 34 -22.54 -18.47 -11.94
CA VAL A 34 -21.19 -18.82 -11.48
C VAL A 34 -20.15 -17.86 -12.06
N THR A 35 -20.26 -17.56 -13.36
CA THR A 35 -19.31 -16.64 -14.03
C THR A 35 -19.44 -15.22 -13.49
N SER A 36 -20.67 -14.74 -13.28
CA SER A 36 -20.92 -13.39 -12.73
C SER A 36 -20.35 -13.23 -11.33
N VAL A 37 -20.54 -14.23 -10.46
CA VAL A 37 -19.96 -14.25 -9.10
C VAL A 37 -18.44 -14.30 -9.17
N GLY A 38 -17.85 -15.09 -10.07
CA GLY A 38 -16.40 -15.16 -10.27
C GLY A 38 -15.79 -13.81 -10.70
N VAL A 39 -16.41 -13.16 -11.70
CA VAL A 39 -15.96 -11.84 -12.19
C VAL A 39 -16.14 -10.76 -11.10
N PHE A 40 -17.25 -10.79 -10.38
CA PHE A 40 -17.50 -9.85 -9.28
C PHE A 40 -16.43 -10.00 -8.18
N ASN A 41 -16.17 -11.23 -7.73
CA ASN A 41 -15.14 -11.53 -6.72
C ASN A 41 -13.75 -11.02 -7.16
N GLU A 42 -13.38 -11.25 -8.42
CA GLU A 42 -12.08 -10.79 -8.92
C GLU A 42 -12.01 -9.26 -8.96
N ARG A 43 -13.06 -8.56 -9.36
CA ARG A 43 -13.11 -7.08 -9.34
C ARG A 43 -13.01 -6.51 -7.92
N VAL A 44 -13.75 -7.10 -6.97
CA VAL A 44 -13.69 -6.69 -5.55
C VAL A 44 -12.29 -6.93 -5.00
N ARG A 45 -11.70 -8.08 -5.29
CA ARG A 45 -10.34 -8.42 -4.89
C ARG A 45 -9.29 -7.44 -5.45
N GLN A 46 -9.40 -7.09 -6.72
CA GLN A 46 -8.51 -6.10 -7.35
C GLN A 46 -8.68 -4.70 -6.73
N ALA A 47 -9.92 -4.26 -6.49
CA ALA A 47 -10.19 -2.98 -5.85
C ALA A 47 -9.62 -2.89 -4.43
N ILE A 48 -9.71 -3.98 -3.66
CA ILE A 48 -9.13 -4.05 -2.30
C ILE A 48 -7.61 -4.07 -2.36
N GLN A 49 -7.02 -4.82 -3.29
CA GLN A 49 -5.56 -4.86 -3.47
C GLN A 49 -5.01 -3.48 -3.86
N SER A 50 -5.68 -2.75 -4.74
CA SER A 50 -5.27 -1.38 -5.11
C SER A 50 -5.32 -0.44 -3.90
N ARG A 51 -6.41 -0.45 -3.13
CA ARG A 51 -6.52 0.39 -1.93
C ARG A 51 -5.51 0.02 -0.84
N ALA A 52 -5.24 -1.28 -0.67
CA ALA A 52 -4.23 -1.73 0.28
C ALA A 52 -2.81 -1.33 -0.17
N ALA A 53 -2.50 -1.36 -1.46
CA ALA A 53 -1.23 -0.86 -2.00
C ALA A 53 -1.08 0.66 -1.79
N GLU A 54 -2.15 1.43 -1.98
CA GLU A 54 -2.18 2.86 -1.66
C GLU A 54 -1.92 3.13 -0.18
N THR A 55 -2.49 2.31 0.72
CA THR A 55 -2.30 2.43 2.18
C THR A 55 -0.90 2.04 2.62
N LEU A 56 -0.22 1.15 1.89
CA LEU A 56 1.19 0.79 2.14
C LEU A 56 2.18 1.75 1.46
N GLY A 57 1.71 2.56 0.52
CA GLY A 57 2.56 3.37 -0.35
C GLY A 57 3.40 2.56 -1.33
N ALA A 58 3.21 1.23 -1.41
CA ALA A 58 3.98 0.30 -2.23
C ALA A 58 3.26 -1.05 -2.41
N ASP A 59 3.76 -1.91 -3.29
CA ASP A 59 3.26 -3.28 -3.47
C ASP A 59 3.92 -4.27 -2.48
N LEU A 60 5.17 -3.99 -2.07
CA LEU A 60 5.94 -4.72 -1.09
C LEU A 60 6.78 -3.75 -0.26
N VAL A 61 6.85 -3.98 1.04
CA VAL A 61 7.68 -3.19 1.97
C VAL A 61 8.61 -4.13 2.72
N ILE A 62 9.91 -3.83 2.70
CA ILE A 62 10.92 -4.43 3.55
C ILE A 62 11.20 -3.43 4.67
N GLN A 63 11.17 -3.86 5.91
CA GLN A 63 11.45 -3.02 7.07
C GLN A 63 12.49 -3.66 7.99
N SER A 64 13.27 -2.81 8.65
CA SER A 64 14.29 -3.22 9.60
C SER A 64 14.54 -2.12 10.63
N HIS A 65 15.02 -2.50 11.81
CA HIS A 65 15.55 -1.56 12.81
C HIS A 65 17.00 -1.14 12.52
N ASN A 66 17.67 -1.84 11.61
CA ASN A 66 18.99 -1.52 11.13
C ASN A 66 18.93 -1.03 9.68
N ALA A 67 19.97 -0.33 9.24
CA ALA A 67 20.09 0.08 7.85
C ALA A 67 19.95 -1.13 6.91
N ILE A 68 19.03 -1.03 5.95
CA ILE A 68 18.80 -2.08 4.96
C ILE A 68 19.98 -2.06 3.98
N PRO A 69 20.59 -3.23 3.71
CA PRO A 69 21.71 -3.32 2.80
C PRO A 69 21.36 -2.80 1.39
N PRO A 70 22.29 -2.07 0.74
CA PRO A 70 22.05 -1.52 -0.59
C PRO A 70 21.79 -2.59 -1.65
N GLU A 71 22.25 -3.84 -1.43
CA GLU A 71 22.00 -4.97 -2.32
C GLU A 71 20.51 -5.28 -2.47
N VAL A 72 19.70 -5.01 -1.44
CA VAL A 72 18.24 -5.22 -1.47
C VAL A 72 17.60 -4.29 -2.51
N ALA A 73 17.95 -3.01 -2.46
CA ALA A 73 17.46 -2.03 -3.43
C ALA A 73 17.99 -2.31 -4.85
N GLN A 74 19.30 -2.62 -4.97
CA GLN A 74 19.93 -2.95 -6.25
C GLN A 74 19.28 -4.18 -6.90
N LYS A 75 18.99 -5.21 -6.11
CA LYS A 75 18.30 -6.41 -6.62
C LYS A 75 16.91 -6.10 -7.13
N ALA A 76 16.13 -5.30 -6.39
CA ALA A 76 14.80 -4.88 -6.86
C ALA A 76 14.89 -4.11 -8.19
N LEU A 77 15.81 -3.13 -8.29
CA LEU A 77 16.05 -2.37 -9.52
C LEU A 77 16.47 -3.27 -10.69
N SER A 78 17.34 -4.27 -10.46
CA SER A 78 17.77 -5.21 -11.50
C SER A 78 16.65 -6.09 -12.05
N LEU A 79 15.56 -6.24 -11.31
CA LEU A 79 14.33 -6.94 -11.71
C LEU A 79 13.30 -6.00 -12.36
N GLY A 80 13.67 -4.74 -12.64
CA GLY A 80 12.78 -3.75 -13.25
C GLY A 80 11.71 -3.23 -12.32
N LEU A 81 11.94 -3.29 -11.00
CA LEU A 81 11.03 -2.77 -9.99
C LEU A 81 11.41 -1.32 -9.62
N GLU A 82 10.42 -0.54 -9.25
CA GLU A 82 10.59 0.79 -8.67
C GLU A 82 10.92 0.64 -7.19
N VAL A 83 11.81 1.48 -6.68
CA VAL A 83 12.27 1.44 -5.28
C VAL A 83 12.21 2.82 -4.68
N SER A 84 11.73 2.92 -3.44
CA SER A 84 11.83 4.11 -2.60
C SER A 84 12.34 3.72 -1.21
N GLN A 85 13.18 4.58 -0.65
CA GLN A 85 13.77 4.39 0.67
C GLN A 85 13.27 5.44 1.64
N GLN A 86 13.00 5.01 2.86
CA GLN A 86 12.58 5.91 3.94
C GLN A 86 13.15 5.47 5.28
N VAL A 87 13.32 6.47 6.16
CA VAL A 87 13.74 6.26 7.55
C VAL A 87 12.77 7.00 8.46
N GLU A 88 12.24 6.29 9.44
CA GLU A 88 11.35 6.85 10.46
C GLU A 88 11.98 6.76 11.85
N PHE A 89 11.90 7.85 12.61
CA PHE A 89 12.44 7.90 13.98
C PHE A 89 11.76 9.01 14.80
N PRO A 90 11.70 8.87 16.13
CA PRO A 90 11.28 9.94 17.01
C PRO A 90 12.39 10.99 17.16
N SER A 91 12.03 12.27 17.20
CA SER A 91 12.95 13.38 17.46
C SER A 91 12.24 14.55 18.15
N MET A 92 13.02 15.54 18.54
CA MET A 92 12.50 16.80 19.07
C MET A 92 12.67 17.91 18.04
N ILE A 93 11.61 18.67 17.82
CA ILE A 93 11.68 19.93 17.08
C ILE A 93 11.78 21.10 18.05
N LEU A 94 12.57 22.12 17.70
CA LEU A 94 12.73 23.32 18.48
C LEU A 94 12.34 24.53 17.63
N THR A 95 11.45 25.37 18.14
CA THR A 95 11.07 26.64 17.51
C THR A 95 12.01 27.78 17.88
N ARG A 96 11.97 28.87 17.13
CA ARG A 96 12.70 30.09 17.48
C ARG A 96 12.29 30.70 18.83
N ALA A 97 11.05 30.46 19.27
CA ALA A 97 10.56 30.88 20.57
C ALA A 97 11.05 30.00 21.73
N GLY A 98 11.85 28.95 21.45
CA GLY A 98 12.34 28.01 22.46
C GLY A 98 11.39 26.89 22.81
N THR A 99 10.23 26.78 22.15
CA THR A 99 9.28 25.69 22.37
C THR A 99 9.81 24.41 21.75
N THR A 100 9.82 23.32 22.53
CA THR A 100 10.22 21.99 22.07
C THR A 100 9.01 21.06 22.00
N ARG A 101 8.97 20.20 20.96
CA ARG A 101 7.91 19.20 20.81
C ARG A 101 8.47 17.90 20.26
N LEU A 102 8.01 16.76 20.83
CA LEU A 102 8.28 15.44 20.28
C LEU A 102 7.52 15.27 18.96
N VAL A 103 8.24 14.83 17.93
CA VAL A 103 7.71 14.60 16.59
C VAL A 103 8.14 13.22 16.07
N SER A 104 7.35 12.68 15.16
CA SER A 104 7.71 11.51 14.37
C SER A 104 8.29 11.97 13.04
N VAL A 105 9.60 11.87 12.88
CA VAL A 105 10.28 12.26 11.64
C VAL A 105 10.23 11.12 10.66
N LYS A 106 9.91 11.44 9.39
CA LYS A 106 9.96 10.54 8.25
C LYS A 106 10.79 11.19 7.15
N ALA A 107 11.96 10.66 6.94
CA ALA A 107 12.83 11.04 5.85
C ALA A 107 12.55 10.14 4.62
N VAL A 108 12.25 10.75 3.47
CA VAL A 108 11.85 10.04 2.23
C VAL A 108 12.74 10.43 1.07
N ASP A 109 12.98 9.49 0.16
CA ASP A 109 13.68 9.75 -1.09
C ASP A 109 12.75 10.36 -2.17
N GLN A 110 13.33 10.71 -3.31
CA GLN A 110 12.62 11.39 -4.40
C GLN A 110 11.54 10.55 -5.10
N HIS A 111 11.53 9.23 -4.89
CA HIS A 111 10.57 8.30 -5.52
C HIS A 111 9.33 8.05 -4.64
N TYR A 112 9.33 8.59 -3.43
CA TYR A 112 8.20 8.44 -2.51
C TYR A 112 7.01 9.33 -2.91
N PRO A 113 5.78 8.82 -2.82
CA PRO A 113 5.38 7.43 -2.61
C PRO A 113 5.30 6.66 -3.94
N LEU A 114 5.55 5.34 -3.91
CA LEU A 114 5.43 4.51 -5.12
C LEU A 114 3.97 4.20 -5.48
N ARG A 115 3.07 4.22 -4.49
CA ARG A 115 1.62 4.04 -4.65
C ARG A 115 0.88 5.06 -3.79
N GLY A 116 -0.27 5.51 -4.29
CA GLY A 116 -1.03 6.56 -3.64
C GLY A 116 -0.40 7.94 -3.84
N SER A 117 -0.82 8.91 -3.04
CA SER A 117 -0.31 10.29 -3.10
C SER A 117 -0.35 10.95 -1.73
N ALA A 118 0.67 11.72 -1.42
CA ALA A 118 0.64 12.63 -0.27
C ALA A 118 -0.24 13.84 -0.57
N ARG A 119 -0.90 14.38 0.44
CA ARG A 119 -1.67 15.64 0.31
C ARG A 119 -1.14 16.67 1.28
N THR A 120 -0.93 17.87 0.78
CA THR A 120 -0.40 19.00 1.56
C THR A 120 -1.26 20.25 1.35
N ALA A 121 -1.23 21.15 2.30
CA ALA A 121 -1.90 22.44 2.20
C ALA A 121 -0.95 23.59 2.54
N GLN A 122 -1.28 24.80 2.06
CA GLN A 122 -0.55 26.04 2.40
C GLN A 122 -0.91 26.59 3.79
N ARG A 123 -1.95 26.05 4.41
CA ARG A 123 -2.40 26.41 5.77
C ARG A 123 -2.71 25.15 6.55
N PRO A 124 -2.45 25.13 7.87
CA PRO A 124 -2.88 24.02 8.72
C PRO A 124 -4.40 23.82 8.60
N TYR A 125 -4.82 22.56 8.55
CA TYR A 125 -6.23 22.16 8.39
C TYR A 125 -6.93 22.68 7.12
N GLY A 126 -6.17 23.19 6.14
CA GLY A 126 -6.72 23.58 4.84
C GLY A 126 -7.07 22.39 3.96
N ASP A 127 -7.76 22.67 2.84
CA ASP A 127 -8.04 21.65 1.82
C ASP A 127 -6.71 21.15 1.24
N GLY A 128 -6.46 19.85 1.40
CA GLY A 128 -5.23 19.24 0.94
C GLY A 128 -5.22 19.07 -0.58
N GLU A 129 -4.18 19.54 -1.22
CA GLU A 129 -3.88 19.28 -2.63
C GLU A 129 -2.91 18.10 -2.76
N VAL A 130 -3.00 17.36 -3.86
CA VAL A 130 -2.03 16.29 -4.15
C VAL A 130 -0.65 16.91 -4.32
N ALA A 131 0.31 16.42 -3.53
CA ALA A 131 1.69 16.84 -3.64
C ALA A 131 2.35 16.14 -4.83
N GLY A 132 2.81 16.91 -5.81
CA GLY A 132 3.50 16.39 -6.99
C GLY A 132 4.96 15.99 -6.74
N MET A 133 5.50 16.26 -5.55
CA MET A 133 6.90 16.00 -5.17
C MET A 133 7.01 15.81 -3.65
N ILE A 134 8.22 15.54 -3.17
CA ILE A 134 8.58 15.49 -1.74
C ILE A 134 9.05 16.87 -1.23
N PRO A 135 9.28 17.08 0.09
CA PRO A 135 9.87 18.32 0.60
C PRO A 135 11.15 18.73 -0.13
N GLY A 136 11.32 20.02 -0.36
CA GLY A 136 12.54 20.57 -0.92
C GLY A 136 13.75 20.41 0.03
N ARG A 137 14.97 20.70 -0.44
CA ARG A 137 16.14 20.76 0.44
C ARG A 137 15.97 21.83 1.50
N GLY A 138 16.28 21.50 2.76
CA GLY A 138 16.08 22.41 3.89
C GLY A 138 14.61 22.70 4.21
N GLU A 139 13.68 21.93 3.66
CA GLU A 139 12.24 22.06 3.92
C GLU A 139 11.70 20.82 4.61
N ILE A 140 10.69 21.05 5.44
CA ILE A 140 9.86 20.00 6.02
C ILE A 140 8.39 20.25 5.72
N TRP A 141 7.61 19.19 5.65
CA TRP A 141 6.16 19.23 5.74
C TRP A 141 5.75 18.68 7.09
N ALA A 142 4.93 19.40 7.80
CA ALA A 142 4.53 19.02 9.14
C ALA A 142 3.03 18.79 9.23
N HIS A 143 2.59 17.80 9.99
CA HIS A 143 1.19 17.56 10.24
C HIS A 143 0.53 18.81 10.87
N SER A 144 -0.70 19.13 10.47
CA SER A 144 -1.42 20.36 10.88
C SER A 144 -1.42 20.59 12.39
N ARG A 145 -1.52 19.51 13.18
CA ARG A 145 -1.49 19.55 14.65
C ARG A 145 -0.19 20.15 15.21
N LEU A 146 0.97 19.94 14.54
CA LEU A 146 2.24 20.49 15.01
C LEU A 146 2.21 22.02 15.01
N PHE A 147 1.71 22.64 13.95
CA PHE A 147 1.63 24.10 13.84
C PHE A 147 0.84 24.72 15.02
N SER A 148 -0.26 24.09 15.39
CA SER A 148 -1.08 24.54 16.52
C SER A 148 -0.40 24.28 17.88
N GLU A 149 0.31 23.17 18.05
CA GLU A 149 0.94 22.77 19.31
C GLU A 149 2.19 23.60 19.64
N VAL A 150 2.90 24.11 18.63
CA VAL A 150 4.11 24.93 18.83
C VAL A 150 3.93 26.38 18.40
N GLU A 151 2.69 26.78 18.07
CA GLU A 151 2.27 28.15 17.74
C GLU A 151 3.13 28.80 16.64
N ILE A 152 3.31 28.08 15.51
CA ILE A 152 4.04 28.58 14.34
C ILE A 152 3.15 28.55 13.09
N ASP A 153 3.48 29.41 12.13
CA ASP A 153 2.84 29.45 10.82
C ASP A 153 3.61 28.61 9.79
N VAL A 154 2.92 28.27 8.69
CA VAL A 154 3.58 27.71 7.50
C VAL A 154 4.59 28.71 6.97
N GLY A 155 5.79 28.25 6.67
CA GLY A 155 6.93 29.09 6.29
C GLY A 155 7.89 29.41 7.45
N ALA A 156 7.48 29.15 8.70
CA ALA A 156 8.37 29.35 9.86
C ALA A 156 9.60 28.45 9.81
N THR A 157 10.68 28.91 10.43
CA THR A 157 11.91 28.13 10.59
C THR A 157 11.90 27.42 11.94
N VAL A 158 12.22 26.14 11.92
CA VAL A 158 12.34 25.28 13.09
C VAL A 158 13.66 24.52 13.03
N GLN A 159 14.20 24.15 14.18
CA GLN A 159 15.41 23.35 14.28
C GLN A 159 15.05 21.87 14.50
N LEU A 160 15.70 21.01 13.75
CA LEU A 160 15.60 19.55 13.85
C LEU A 160 17.00 18.97 13.89
N GLY A 161 17.44 18.53 15.07
CA GLY A 161 18.85 18.18 15.30
C GLY A 161 19.75 19.42 15.16
N GLU A 162 20.85 19.27 14.42
CA GLU A 162 21.83 20.34 14.19
C GLU A 162 21.43 21.29 13.04
N GLN A 163 20.33 21.01 12.32
CA GLN A 163 19.95 21.72 11.11
C GLN A 163 18.63 22.49 11.28
N ALA A 164 18.59 23.71 10.73
CA ALA A 164 17.37 24.49 10.62
C ALA A 164 16.61 24.14 9.31
N PHE A 165 15.28 23.99 9.42
CA PHE A 165 14.39 23.68 8.31
C PHE A 165 13.25 24.70 8.24
N ARG A 166 12.76 24.94 7.02
CA ARG A 166 11.56 25.72 6.79
C ARG A 166 10.35 24.77 6.79
N ALA A 167 9.35 25.01 7.63
CA ALA A 167 8.08 24.30 7.64
C ALA A 167 7.23 24.76 6.45
N ALA A 168 7.50 24.23 5.25
CA ALA A 168 7.05 24.76 3.98
C ALA A 168 5.57 24.52 3.68
N ARG A 169 5.00 23.41 4.18
CA ARG A 169 3.60 23.00 3.96
C ARG A 169 3.04 22.24 5.15
N ALA A 170 1.72 22.29 5.32
CA ALA A 170 1.00 21.41 6.21
C ALA A 170 0.75 20.06 5.53
N LEU A 171 1.19 18.96 6.14
CA LEU A 171 0.93 17.60 5.70
C LEU A 171 -0.47 17.19 6.17
N ILE A 172 -1.36 16.92 5.22
CA ILE A 172 -2.76 16.55 5.49
C ILE A 172 -2.95 15.04 5.47
N LEU A 173 -2.33 14.36 4.49
CA LEU A 173 -2.42 12.92 4.30
C LEU A 173 -1.11 12.37 3.74
N GLU A 174 -0.67 11.25 4.27
CA GLU A 174 0.38 10.40 3.71
C GLU A 174 -0.18 8.99 3.44
N PRO A 175 0.19 8.31 2.33
CA PRO A 175 -0.40 7.03 1.94
C PRO A 175 -0.19 5.94 3.01
N ASP A 176 1.02 5.81 3.53
CA ASP A 176 1.46 4.78 4.48
C ASP A 176 1.46 5.26 5.95
N GLY A 177 0.70 6.33 6.25
CA GLY A 177 0.64 6.95 7.57
C GLY A 177 0.09 6.07 8.70
N PHE A 178 -0.75 5.10 8.38
CA PHE A 178 -1.38 4.22 9.37
C PHE A 178 -0.49 3.07 9.87
N SER A 179 0.70 2.91 9.33
CA SER A 179 1.57 1.76 9.62
C SER A 179 2.37 1.86 10.92
N SER A 180 2.37 3.02 11.60
CA SER A 180 3.16 3.24 12.82
C SER A 180 2.29 3.72 13.98
N PHE A 181 2.26 2.95 15.08
CA PHE A 181 1.61 3.33 16.34
C PHE A 181 2.09 4.69 16.89
N PHE A 182 3.32 5.07 16.57
CA PHE A 182 3.94 6.31 17.03
C PHE A 182 3.25 7.59 16.49
N HIS A 183 2.54 7.50 15.35
CA HIS A 183 1.80 8.63 14.77
C HIS A 183 0.64 9.13 15.64
N MET A 184 0.06 8.25 16.43
CA MET A 184 -1.02 8.67 17.34
C MET A 184 -0.48 9.51 18.49
N ALA A 185 0.78 9.29 18.89
CA ALA A 185 1.40 9.94 20.03
C ALA A 185 2.12 11.26 19.67
N ALA A 186 2.74 11.35 18.48
CA ALA A 186 3.56 12.48 18.04
C ALA A 186 3.19 12.96 16.63
N PRO A 187 3.07 14.29 16.39
CA PRO A 187 2.79 14.80 15.05
C PRO A 187 3.90 14.44 14.06
N ARG A 188 3.49 14.13 12.80
CA ARG A 188 4.40 13.75 11.72
C ARG A 188 5.15 14.97 11.18
N VAL A 189 6.43 14.78 10.92
CA VAL A 189 7.28 15.68 10.15
C VAL A 189 7.93 14.90 9.03
N MET A 190 7.70 15.29 7.79
CA MET A 190 8.30 14.69 6.61
C MET A 190 9.44 15.56 6.10
N MET A 191 10.57 14.96 5.79
CA MET A 191 11.76 15.63 5.26
C MET A 191 12.36 14.84 4.11
N ARG A 192 13.28 15.44 3.39
CA ARG A 192 14.06 14.76 2.35
C ARG A 192 15.12 13.84 2.97
N LEU A 193 15.25 12.62 2.46
CA LEU A 193 16.24 11.65 2.98
C LEU A 193 17.69 12.13 2.82
N SER A 194 18.01 12.88 1.74
CA SER A 194 19.34 13.44 1.53
C SER A 194 19.77 14.48 2.58
N ASP A 195 18.81 15.07 3.29
CA ASP A 195 19.11 16.08 4.31
C ASP A 195 19.30 15.45 5.71
N LEU A 196 18.96 14.16 5.85
CA LEU A 196 19.05 13.45 7.13
C LEU A 196 20.46 13.41 7.73
N PRO A 197 21.54 13.16 6.95
CA PRO A 197 22.90 13.14 7.52
C PRO A 197 23.31 14.46 8.17
N THR A 198 22.86 15.61 7.64
CA THR A 198 23.24 16.94 8.16
C THR A 198 22.55 17.27 9.49
N THR A 199 21.53 16.52 9.89
CA THR A 199 20.82 16.74 11.16
C THR A 199 21.54 16.18 12.37
N GLY A 200 22.50 15.27 12.20
CA GLY A 200 23.17 14.57 13.31
C GLY A 200 22.25 13.62 14.12
N LEU A 201 20.99 13.39 13.69
CA LEU A 201 19.98 12.69 14.49
C LEU A 201 20.12 11.16 14.45
N ILE A 202 20.71 10.60 13.39
CA ILE A 202 20.90 9.17 13.25
C ILE A 202 22.30 8.77 13.65
N THR A 203 22.38 8.02 14.74
CA THR A 203 23.60 7.39 15.25
C THR A 203 23.41 5.86 15.26
N PRO A 204 24.47 5.06 15.43
CA PRO A 204 24.33 3.60 15.52
C PRO A 204 23.41 3.10 16.64
N SER A 205 23.18 3.92 17.67
CA SER A 205 22.27 3.63 18.78
C SER A 205 20.87 4.23 18.64
N SER A 206 20.58 4.92 17.56
CA SER A 206 19.28 5.55 17.32
C SER A 206 18.21 4.49 17.05
N ARG A 207 17.03 4.67 17.64
CA ARG A 207 15.84 3.84 17.35
C ARG A 207 15.20 4.28 16.06
N ALA A 208 15.79 3.93 14.94
CA ALA A 208 15.28 4.22 13.62
C ALA A 208 14.64 2.98 13.00
N HIS A 209 13.60 3.21 12.19
CA HIS A 209 12.96 2.20 11.37
C HIS A 209 13.28 2.50 9.91
N TYR A 210 14.03 1.62 9.30
CA TYR A 210 14.38 1.70 7.88
C TYR A 210 13.35 0.94 7.07
N ARG A 211 12.90 1.52 5.97
CA ARG A 211 11.98 0.88 5.04
C ARG A 211 12.47 1.03 3.62
N THR A 212 12.39 -0.06 2.87
CA THR A 212 12.52 -0.07 1.42
C THR A 212 11.19 -0.47 0.84
N GLN A 213 10.57 0.45 0.15
CA GLN A 213 9.33 0.25 -0.59
C GLN A 213 9.67 -0.23 -2.00
N VAL A 214 8.90 -1.19 -2.50
CA VAL A 214 9.10 -1.77 -3.83
C VAL A 214 7.76 -1.86 -4.54
N ALA A 215 7.73 -1.47 -5.81
CA ALA A 215 6.54 -1.53 -6.63
C ALA A 215 6.88 -1.98 -8.06
N GLY A 216 5.92 -2.62 -8.75
CA GLY A 216 6.11 -3.01 -10.14
C GLY A 216 5.28 -4.20 -10.59
N THR A 217 5.78 -4.95 -11.55
CA THR A 217 5.06 -6.08 -12.13
C THR A 217 4.96 -7.26 -11.15
N ARG A 218 3.86 -8.01 -11.22
CA ARG A 218 3.66 -9.20 -10.39
C ARG A 218 4.81 -10.21 -10.53
N GLN A 219 5.32 -10.40 -11.74
CA GLN A 219 6.45 -11.31 -12.00
C GLN A 219 7.73 -10.84 -11.30
N GLY A 220 8.07 -9.54 -11.42
CA GLY A 220 9.23 -8.95 -10.74
C GLY A 220 9.12 -9.07 -9.23
N LEU A 221 7.96 -8.74 -8.66
CA LEU A 221 7.70 -8.87 -7.22
C LEU A 221 7.81 -10.32 -6.72
N THR A 222 7.34 -11.30 -7.52
CA THR A 222 7.47 -12.72 -7.17
C THR A 222 8.94 -13.15 -7.18
N SER A 223 9.70 -12.81 -8.23
CA SER A 223 11.13 -13.12 -8.32
C SER A 223 11.95 -12.46 -7.21
N PHE A 224 11.60 -11.20 -6.88
CA PHE A 224 12.22 -10.48 -5.77
C PHE A 224 11.90 -11.12 -4.41
N SER A 225 10.65 -11.54 -4.19
CA SER A 225 10.25 -12.23 -2.97
C SER A 225 10.96 -13.57 -2.79
N GLN A 226 11.10 -14.36 -3.87
CA GLN A 226 11.84 -15.61 -3.86
C GLN A 226 13.33 -15.38 -3.53
N TRP A 227 13.93 -14.34 -4.10
CA TRP A 227 15.30 -13.98 -3.76
C TRP A 227 15.43 -13.56 -2.29
N LEU A 228 14.48 -12.77 -1.75
CA LEU A 228 14.47 -12.40 -0.34
C LEU A 228 14.34 -13.61 0.60
N ASP A 229 13.60 -14.65 0.20
CA ASP A 229 13.48 -15.88 0.99
C ASP A 229 14.81 -16.66 1.08
N THR A 230 15.71 -16.47 0.09
CA THR A 230 17.08 -17.03 0.10
C THR A 230 18.13 -16.09 0.72
N TYR A 231 17.74 -14.83 0.93
CA TYR A 231 18.63 -13.81 1.47
C TYR A 231 18.63 -13.86 3.01
N GLU A 232 19.50 -14.73 3.55
CA GLU A 232 19.64 -14.95 5.00
C GLU A 232 20.27 -13.74 5.69
N ARG A 233 19.46 -12.76 6.07
CA ARG A 233 19.91 -11.68 6.96
C ARG A 233 18.90 -11.44 8.07
N ALA A 234 19.35 -11.62 9.32
CA ALA A 234 18.51 -11.40 10.50
C ALA A 234 18.01 -9.95 10.58
N GLY A 235 16.73 -9.77 10.91
CA GLY A 235 16.14 -8.46 11.17
C GLY A 235 15.47 -7.78 9.97
N LEU A 236 15.36 -8.43 8.82
CA LEU A 236 14.53 -7.96 7.71
C LEU A 236 13.12 -8.53 7.86
N GLU A 237 12.14 -7.67 8.03
CA GLU A 237 10.72 -8.04 8.02
C GLU A 237 10.11 -7.66 6.67
N ARG A 238 9.38 -8.59 6.06
CA ARG A 238 8.62 -8.36 4.82
C ARG A 238 7.16 -8.09 5.15
N ARG A 239 6.61 -7.02 4.59
CA ARG A 239 5.17 -6.73 4.59
C ARG A 239 4.67 -6.60 3.16
N THR A 240 3.63 -7.34 2.84
CA THR A 240 2.96 -7.28 1.54
C THR A 240 1.59 -6.62 1.70
N VAL A 241 1.00 -6.23 0.58
CA VAL A 241 -0.40 -5.76 0.53
C VAL A 241 -1.37 -6.76 1.22
N LYS A 242 -1.05 -8.05 1.18
CA LYS A 242 -1.85 -9.10 1.84
C LYS A 242 -1.78 -9.04 3.36
N ASP A 243 -0.71 -8.52 3.91
CA ASP A 243 -0.48 -8.44 5.36
C ASP A 243 -1.01 -7.13 5.97
N ALA A 244 -1.31 -6.13 5.11
CA ALA A 244 -1.77 -4.82 5.54
C ALA A 244 -3.16 -4.83 6.20
N GLN A 245 -4.04 -5.79 5.85
CA GLN A 245 -5.39 -5.87 6.39
C GLN A 245 -5.84 -7.34 6.60
N PRO A 246 -5.34 -8.02 7.65
CA PRO A 246 -5.66 -9.44 7.92
C PRO A 246 -7.16 -9.70 8.13
N SER A 247 -7.87 -8.75 8.74
CA SER A 247 -9.30 -8.85 9.01
C SER A 247 -10.16 -8.83 7.73
N ILE A 248 -9.80 -7.99 6.77
CA ILE A 248 -10.52 -7.92 5.47
C ILE A 248 -10.23 -9.18 4.65
N ARG A 249 -8.99 -9.68 4.67
CA ARG A 249 -8.62 -10.92 4.01
C ARG A 249 -9.47 -12.10 4.51
N SER A 250 -9.54 -12.29 5.83
CA SER A 250 -10.31 -13.39 6.43
C SER A 250 -11.81 -13.28 6.18
N ALA A 251 -12.35 -12.06 6.04
CA ALA A 251 -13.75 -11.84 5.66
C ALA A 251 -13.99 -12.19 4.18
N LEU A 252 -13.08 -11.81 3.29
CA LEU A 252 -13.18 -12.13 1.85
C LEU A 252 -12.99 -13.63 1.57
N ASP A 253 -12.05 -14.27 2.22
CA ASP A 253 -11.81 -15.71 2.08
C ASP A 253 -13.04 -16.49 2.55
N ARG A 254 -13.69 -16.08 3.63
CA ARG A 254 -14.97 -16.64 4.09
C ARG A 254 -16.09 -16.38 3.08
N ALA A 255 -16.25 -15.14 2.61
CA ALA A 255 -17.30 -14.80 1.64
C ALA A 255 -17.12 -15.58 0.33
N SER A 256 -15.90 -15.72 -0.18
CA SER A 256 -15.60 -16.49 -1.39
C SER A 256 -15.88 -17.99 -1.21
N SER A 257 -15.60 -18.54 -0.02
CA SER A 257 -15.91 -19.93 0.31
C SER A 257 -17.43 -20.17 0.36
N TYR A 258 -18.21 -19.26 0.98
CA TYR A 258 -19.66 -19.36 1.00
C TYR A 258 -20.28 -19.22 -0.40
N LEU A 259 -19.80 -18.28 -1.21
CA LEU A 259 -20.27 -18.12 -2.58
C LEU A 259 -19.89 -19.32 -3.47
N GLY A 260 -18.72 -19.91 -3.25
CA GLY A 260 -18.29 -21.14 -3.93
C GLY A 260 -19.20 -22.33 -3.58
N LEU A 261 -19.55 -22.50 -2.30
CA LEU A 261 -20.48 -23.55 -1.87
C LEU A 261 -21.90 -23.31 -2.41
N ALA A 262 -22.38 -22.06 -2.40
CA ALA A 262 -23.68 -21.71 -2.95
C ALA A 262 -23.76 -21.99 -4.46
N SER A 263 -22.71 -21.65 -5.22
CA SER A 263 -22.64 -21.93 -6.66
C SER A 263 -22.62 -23.44 -6.96
N LEU A 264 -21.90 -24.22 -6.13
CA LEU A 264 -21.87 -25.68 -6.25
C LEU A 264 -23.23 -26.29 -5.97
N SER A 265 -23.98 -25.76 -4.98
CA SER A 265 -25.32 -26.21 -4.66
C SER A 265 -26.28 -25.95 -5.81
N VAL A 266 -26.20 -24.82 -6.51
CA VAL A 266 -27.02 -24.51 -7.68
C VAL A 266 -26.75 -25.49 -8.83
N VAL A 267 -25.46 -25.86 -9.04
CA VAL A 267 -25.09 -26.83 -10.09
C VAL A 267 -25.59 -28.25 -9.78
N ILE A 268 -25.64 -28.63 -8.48
CA ILE A 268 -26.15 -29.96 -8.07
C ILE A 268 -27.68 -30.05 -8.22
N VAL A 269 -28.40 -28.96 -8.03
CA VAL A 269 -29.86 -28.90 -8.09
C VAL A 269 -30.39 -28.72 -9.53
N ALA A 270 -29.56 -28.16 -10.43
CA ALA A 270 -29.88 -28.00 -11.86
C ALA A 270 -29.64 -29.28 -12.65
#